data_b691f72a64e721b60ffcba6e3c49cae6
#
_entry.id   b691f72a64e721b60ffcba6e3c49cae6
#
_cell.length_a   1.000
_cell.length_b   1.000
_cell.length_c   1.000
_cell.angle_alpha   90.00
_cell.angle_beta   90.00
_cell.angle_gamma   90.00
#
_symmetry.space_group_name_H-M   'P 1'
#
loop_
_entity.id
_entity.type
_entity.pdbx_description
1 polymer ?
#
loop_
_entity_poly.entity_id
_entity_poly.type
_entity_poly.pdbx_seq_one_letter_code
_entity_poly.pdbx_strand_id
1 'polypeptide(L)'
;AVELYPTARAVPVMHIHSADDPRAPIGGGLGPPFPMLNTRVNHMAVDAALSEWAKFNGCATPALQQERKEWKSHTATLLAYPKCRAEVLFWKLTGAGHVWPGGELDTLPKLLGPGTAVIDANEEMWRFFSRHKLAR
;
A
#
# COMPACT_ATOMS: atom_id res chain seq x y z
N ALA A 1 4.65 13.74 -5.92
CA ALA A 1 5.56 12.95 -6.74
C ALA A 1 6.78 12.54 -5.90
N VAL A 2 7.27 11.35 -6.13
CA VAL A 2 8.50 10.86 -5.50
C VAL A 2 9.66 11.18 -6.42
N GLU A 3 10.61 11.97 -5.92
CA GLU A 3 11.84 12.23 -6.66
C GLU A 3 12.90 11.22 -6.23
N LEU A 4 13.43 10.46 -7.19
CA LEU A 4 14.40 9.42 -6.95
C LEU A 4 15.73 9.77 -7.64
N TYR A 5 16.77 9.84 -6.87
CA TYR A 5 18.10 10.17 -7.36
C TYR A 5 18.78 8.91 -7.90
N PRO A 6 19.31 8.93 -9.15
CA PRO A 6 19.91 7.74 -9.77
C PRO A 6 21.09 7.13 -9.01
N THR A 7 21.78 7.93 -8.21
CA THR A 7 22.92 7.49 -7.41
C THR A 7 22.53 6.88 -6.05
N ALA A 8 21.27 7.04 -5.64
CA ALA A 8 20.80 6.43 -4.41
C ALA A 8 20.70 4.91 -4.58
N ARG A 9 20.94 4.18 -3.49
CA ARG A 9 20.80 2.72 -3.52
C ARG A 9 19.32 2.33 -3.53
N ALA A 10 19.05 1.11 -4.01
CA ALA A 10 17.71 0.51 -3.95
C ALA A 10 17.24 0.40 -2.49
N VAL A 11 15.94 0.64 -2.30
CA VAL A 11 15.30 0.66 -0.97
C VAL A 11 14.15 -0.33 -0.96
N PRO A 12 14.08 -1.24 0.04
CA PRO A 12 12.90 -2.09 0.21
C PRO A 12 11.65 -1.26 0.46
N VAL A 13 10.57 -1.58 -0.24
CA VAL A 13 9.29 -0.87 -0.17
C VAL A 13 8.16 -1.85 0.04
N MET A 14 7.31 -1.59 1.03
CA MET A 14 6.03 -2.27 1.18
C MET A 14 4.92 -1.23 1.25
N HIS A 15 3.92 -1.38 0.39
CA HIS A 15 2.73 -0.55 0.36
C HIS A 15 1.50 -1.37 0.71
N ILE A 16 0.60 -0.79 1.49
CA ILE A 16 -0.68 -1.42 1.86
C ILE A 16 -1.78 -0.44 1.49
N HIS A 17 -2.74 -0.87 0.67
CA HIS A 17 -3.82 0.00 0.22
C HIS A 17 -5.05 -0.80 -0.14
N SER A 18 -6.24 -0.28 0.21
CA SER A 18 -7.51 -0.89 -0.18
C SER A 18 -8.04 -0.28 -1.48
N ALA A 19 -8.55 -1.13 -2.37
CA ALA A 19 -9.26 -0.69 -3.55
C ALA A 19 -10.55 0.08 -3.21
N ASP A 20 -11.07 -0.11 -2.00
CA ASP A 20 -12.30 0.51 -1.51
C ASP A 20 -12.03 1.67 -0.53
N ASP A 21 -10.82 2.20 -0.54
CA ASP A 21 -10.45 3.35 0.29
C ASP A 21 -11.22 4.60 -0.14
N PRO A 22 -12.10 5.15 0.74
CA PRO A 22 -12.92 6.30 0.37
C PRO A 22 -12.19 7.64 0.46
N ARG A 23 -11.00 7.67 1.08
CA ARG A 23 -10.24 8.91 1.28
C ARG A 23 -9.12 9.09 0.27
N ALA A 24 -8.39 8.01 -0.01
CA ALA A 24 -7.27 8.00 -0.95
C ALA A 24 -7.58 7.02 -2.10
N PRO A 25 -8.18 7.48 -3.20
CA PRO A 25 -8.56 6.59 -4.30
C PRO A 25 -7.35 5.82 -4.83
N ILE A 26 -7.47 4.50 -4.96
CA ILE A 26 -6.37 3.64 -5.43
C ILE A 26 -5.92 4.01 -6.84
N GLY A 27 -6.85 4.48 -7.67
CA GLY A 27 -6.57 4.97 -9.02
C GLY A 27 -6.06 6.41 -9.08
N GLY A 28 -5.87 7.05 -7.95
CA GLY A 28 -5.43 8.45 -7.89
C GLY A 28 -6.54 9.45 -8.11
N GLY A 29 -6.17 10.72 -8.17
CA GLY A 29 -7.08 11.84 -8.37
C GLY A 29 -7.50 12.50 -7.05
N LEU A 30 -8.45 13.42 -7.15
CA LEU A 30 -8.94 14.15 -5.99
C LEU A 30 -9.78 13.24 -5.09
N GLY A 31 -9.38 13.13 -3.82
CA GLY A 31 -10.18 12.52 -2.78
C GLY A 31 -11.38 13.41 -2.41
N PRO A 32 -12.32 12.90 -1.59
CA PRO A 32 -13.45 13.70 -1.12
C PRO A 32 -12.99 14.81 -0.17
N PRO A 33 -13.77 15.90 -0.04
CA PRO A 33 -13.43 16.96 0.90
C PRO A 33 -13.46 16.45 2.35
N PHE A 34 -12.63 17.04 3.20
CA PHE A 34 -12.73 16.79 4.63
C PHE A 34 -14.01 17.39 5.20
N PRO A 35 -14.62 16.75 6.21
CA PRO A 35 -15.79 17.30 6.86
C PRO A 35 -15.56 18.71 7.36
N MET A 36 -16.50 19.62 7.11
CA MET A 36 -16.43 21.03 7.49
C MET A 36 -15.31 21.85 6.84
N LEU A 37 -14.55 21.26 5.92
CA LEU A 37 -13.49 21.91 5.15
C LEU A 37 -13.70 21.64 3.67
N ASN A 38 -13.42 22.63 2.82
CA ASN A 38 -13.47 22.44 1.37
C ASN A 38 -12.14 21.92 0.80
N THR A 39 -11.26 21.45 1.68
CA THR A 39 -9.94 20.97 1.30
C THR A 39 -10.04 19.55 0.76
N ARG A 40 -9.49 19.32 -0.43
CA ARG A 40 -9.36 18.02 -1.08
C ARG A 40 -7.90 17.75 -1.36
N VAL A 41 -7.50 16.49 -1.28
CA VAL A 41 -6.14 16.05 -1.58
C VAL A 41 -6.10 15.36 -2.94
N ASN A 42 -5.13 15.75 -3.77
CA ASN A 42 -4.88 15.07 -5.02
C ASN A 42 -3.88 13.93 -4.79
N HIS A 43 -4.32 12.70 -5.06
CA HIS A 43 -3.55 11.49 -4.82
C HIS A 43 -2.91 10.98 -6.11
N MET A 44 -1.68 10.49 -6.01
CA MET A 44 -1.07 9.71 -7.07
C MET A 44 -1.70 8.31 -7.09
N ALA A 45 -1.95 7.77 -8.30
CA ALA A 45 -2.40 6.39 -8.42
C ALA A 45 -1.36 5.44 -7.79
N VAL A 46 -1.83 4.45 -7.03
CA VAL A 46 -0.94 3.51 -6.35
C VAL A 46 -0.05 2.75 -7.34
N ASP A 47 -0.63 2.27 -8.45
CA ASP A 47 0.14 1.56 -9.48
C ASP A 47 1.24 2.44 -10.09
N ALA A 48 0.99 3.73 -10.30
CA ALA A 48 1.98 4.65 -10.80
C ALA A 48 3.13 4.86 -9.80
N ALA A 49 2.80 5.04 -8.52
CA ALA A 49 3.80 5.19 -7.46
C ALA A 49 4.66 3.94 -7.31
N LEU A 50 4.05 2.76 -7.32
CA LEU A 50 4.77 1.50 -7.21
C LEU A 50 5.63 1.22 -8.45
N SER A 51 5.17 1.59 -9.64
CA SER A 51 5.96 1.47 -10.87
C SER A 51 7.22 2.32 -10.81
N GLU A 52 7.16 3.51 -10.23
CA GLU A 52 8.35 4.35 -10.03
C GLU A 52 9.35 3.70 -9.06
N TRP A 53 8.87 3.12 -7.95
CA TRP A 53 9.72 2.38 -7.01
C TRP A 53 10.32 1.13 -7.66
N ALA A 54 9.51 0.38 -8.42
CA ALA A 54 9.99 -0.81 -9.12
C ALA A 54 11.09 -0.46 -10.13
N LYS A 55 10.90 0.60 -10.89
CA LYS A 55 11.89 1.10 -11.84
C LYS A 55 13.19 1.50 -11.12
N PHE A 56 13.07 2.26 -10.04
CA PHE A 56 14.22 2.67 -9.24
C PHE A 56 14.99 1.46 -8.66
N ASN A 57 14.28 0.44 -8.20
CA ASN A 57 14.88 -0.78 -7.66
C ASN A 57 15.29 -1.80 -8.74
N GLY A 58 15.14 -1.45 -10.02
CA GLY A 58 15.55 -2.32 -11.12
C GLY A 58 14.71 -3.58 -11.28
N CYS A 59 13.47 -3.55 -10.84
CA CYS A 59 12.56 -4.69 -10.93
C CYS A 59 12.13 -4.98 -12.36
N ALA A 60 11.78 -6.24 -12.62
CA ALA A 60 10.99 -6.61 -13.78
C ALA A 60 9.50 -6.39 -13.51
N THR A 61 8.69 -6.39 -14.55
CA THR A 61 7.24 -6.25 -14.50
C THR A 61 6.56 -7.40 -15.26
N PRO A 62 5.30 -7.70 -14.97
CA PRO A 62 4.43 -7.13 -13.96
C PRO A 62 4.71 -7.65 -12.56
N ALA A 63 4.09 -7.04 -11.54
CA ALA A 63 4.05 -7.60 -10.20
C ALA A 63 3.31 -8.93 -10.20
N LEU A 64 3.78 -9.89 -9.43
CA LEU A 64 3.25 -11.25 -9.39
C LEU A 64 2.58 -11.54 -8.04
N GLN A 65 1.44 -12.22 -8.09
CA GLN A 65 0.75 -12.63 -6.88
C GLN A 65 1.55 -13.69 -6.12
N GLN A 66 1.80 -13.45 -4.84
CA GLN A 66 2.51 -14.38 -3.95
C GLN A 66 1.57 -15.07 -2.99
N GLU A 67 0.54 -14.35 -2.51
CA GLU A 67 -0.31 -14.81 -1.43
C GLU A 67 -1.66 -14.12 -1.52
N ARG A 68 -2.71 -14.80 -1.06
CA ARG A 68 -4.06 -14.23 -0.95
C ARG A 68 -4.71 -14.70 0.34
N LYS A 69 -5.32 -13.77 1.05
CA LYS A 69 -6.06 -14.02 2.29
C LYS A 69 -7.48 -13.48 2.17
N GLU A 70 -8.38 -14.10 2.90
CA GLU A 70 -9.76 -13.66 3.04
C GLU A 70 -10.14 -13.56 4.52
N TRP A 71 -10.96 -12.59 4.83
CA TRP A 71 -11.57 -12.41 6.14
C TRP A 71 -12.94 -11.77 5.95
N LYS A 72 -14.01 -12.51 6.28
CA LYS A 72 -15.38 -12.11 5.93
C LYS A 72 -15.44 -11.86 4.42
N SER A 73 -15.98 -10.72 3.97
CA SER A 73 -15.99 -10.34 2.55
C SER A 73 -14.77 -9.55 2.10
N HIS A 74 -13.77 -9.37 2.98
CA HIS A 74 -12.54 -8.66 2.65
C HIS A 74 -11.51 -9.60 2.07
N THR A 75 -10.68 -9.08 1.15
CA THR A 75 -9.55 -9.83 0.60
C THR A 75 -8.25 -9.05 0.77
N ALA A 76 -7.15 -9.77 0.81
CA ALA A 76 -5.82 -9.18 0.75
C ALA A 76 -4.96 -10.01 -0.19
N THR A 77 -4.37 -9.37 -1.19
CA THR A 77 -3.48 -10.01 -2.15
C THR A 77 -2.10 -9.39 -2.03
N LEU A 78 -1.09 -10.22 -1.77
CA LEU A 78 0.30 -9.79 -1.78
C LEU A 78 0.85 -9.89 -3.20
N LEU A 79 1.28 -8.77 -3.74
CA LEU A 79 1.94 -8.65 -5.04
C LEU A 79 3.41 -8.30 -4.83
N ALA A 80 4.29 -8.94 -5.58
CA ALA A 80 5.72 -8.67 -5.55
C ALA A 80 6.23 -8.42 -6.96
N TYR A 81 6.97 -7.33 -7.16
CA TYR A 81 7.71 -7.12 -8.41
C TYR A 81 8.89 -8.09 -8.46
N PRO A 82 9.11 -8.78 -9.60
CA PRO A 82 10.19 -9.76 -9.69
C PRO A 82 11.55 -9.12 -9.97
N LYS A 83 12.62 -9.83 -9.59
CA LYS A 83 14.01 -9.50 -9.96
C LYS A 83 14.48 -8.12 -9.48
N CYS A 84 14.00 -7.65 -8.34
CA CYS A 84 14.40 -6.37 -7.78
C CYS A 84 15.76 -6.45 -7.09
N ARG A 85 16.52 -5.35 -7.10
CA ARG A 85 17.70 -5.18 -6.24
C ARG A 85 17.31 -5.00 -4.77
N ALA A 86 16.12 -4.48 -4.52
CA ALA A 86 15.47 -4.45 -3.21
C ALA A 86 13.96 -4.68 -3.42
N GLU A 87 13.32 -5.41 -2.52
CA GLU A 87 11.91 -5.82 -2.67
C GLU A 87 10.95 -4.64 -2.83
N VAL A 88 9.99 -4.76 -3.74
CA VAL A 88 8.83 -3.88 -3.84
C VAL A 88 7.59 -4.75 -3.71
N LEU A 89 6.89 -4.62 -2.59
CA LEU A 89 5.71 -5.41 -2.24
C LEU A 89 4.48 -4.52 -2.12
N PHE A 90 3.35 -5.07 -2.52
CA PHE A 90 2.06 -4.40 -2.41
C PHE A 90 1.00 -5.35 -1.84
N TRP A 91 0.50 -5.03 -0.65
CA TRP A 91 -0.71 -5.63 -0.11
C TRP A 91 -1.92 -4.85 -0.62
N LYS A 92 -2.59 -5.40 -1.63
CA LYS A 92 -3.82 -4.83 -2.17
C LYS A 92 -5.02 -5.45 -1.47
N LEU A 93 -5.81 -4.62 -0.80
CA LEU A 93 -6.98 -5.03 -0.04
C LEU A 93 -8.26 -4.69 -0.79
N THR A 94 -9.33 -5.44 -0.52
CA THR A 94 -10.70 -5.09 -0.86
C THR A 94 -11.58 -5.16 0.37
N GLY A 95 -12.64 -4.36 0.41
CA GLY A 95 -13.60 -4.31 1.52
C GLY A 95 -13.22 -3.35 2.64
N ALA A 96 -11.94 -3.12 2.88
CA ALA A 96 -11.45 -2.20 3.90
C ALA A 96 -11.52 -0.74 3.43
N GLY A 97 -11.68 0.17 4.37
CA GLY A 97 -11.58 1.60 4.13
C GLY A 97 -10.17 2.14 4.27
N HIS A 98 -10.07 3.43 4.58
CA HIS A 98 -8.82 4.12 4.87
C HIS A 98 -8.44 3.87 6.34
N VAL A 99 -7.96 2.68 6.61
CA VAL A 99 -7.74 2.18 7.98
C VAL A 99 -6.39 1.49 8.08
N TRP A 100 -5.93 1.32 9.32
CA TRP A 100 -4.75 0.50 9.63
C TRP A 100 -5.20 -0.95 9.76
N PRO A 101 -4.86 -1.84 8.81
CA PRO A 101 -5.29 -3.24 8.88
C PRO A 101 -4.79 -3.93 10.15
N GLY A 102 -5.69 -4.62 10.84
CA GLY A 102 -5.39 -5.25 12.13
C GLY A 102 -5.52 -4.32 13.33
N GLY A 103 -5.81 -3.03 13.11
CA GLY A 103 -6.10 -2.07 14.16
C GLY A 103 -7.54 -2.18 14.67
N GLU A 104 -7.98 -1.18 15.44
CA GLU A 104 -9.36 -1.14 15.92
C GLU A 104 -10.35 -1.15 14.76
N LEU A 105 -11.35 -2.01 14.87
CA LEU A 105 -12.46 -2.05 13.93
C LEU A 105 -13.42 -0.88 14.22
N ASP A 106 -14.04 -0.37 13.16
CA ASP A 106 -15.11 0.63 13.24
C ASP A 106 -14.73 1.99 13.85
N THR A 107 -13.45 2.36 13.79
CA THR A 107 -13.01 3.73 14.11
C THR A 107 -13.44 4.68 13.00
N LEU A 108 -14.35 5.62 13.29
CA LEU A 108 -14.89 6.59 12.34
C LEU A 108 -15.34 5.97 11.01
N PRO A 109 -16.21 4.93 11.02
CA PRO A 109 -16.54 4.18 9.81
C PRO A 109 -17.19 5.01 8.70
N LYS A 110 -17.92 6.08 9.05
CA LYS A 110 -18.56 6.98 8.06
C LYS A 110 -17.53 7.83 7.30
N LEU A 111 -16.39 8.13 7.93
CA LEU A 111 -15.34 8.93 7.32
C LEU A 111 -14.31 8.05 6.62
N LEU A 112 -13.86 7.01 7.29
CA LEU A 112 -12.73 6.19 6.87
C LEU A 112 -13.13 4.90 6.15
N GLY A 113 -14.41 4.49 6.27
CA GLY A 113 -14.87 3.18 5.80
C GLY A 113 -14.62 2.06 6.80
N PRO A 114 -14.88 0.79 6.42
CA PRO A 114 -14.80 -0.33 7.35
C PRO A 114 -13.37 -0.64 7.79
N GLY A 115 -13.20 -1.03 9.05
CA GLY A 115 -11.97 -1.66 9.53
C GLY A 115 -11.81 -3.06 8.97
N THR A 116 -10.63 -3.64 9.11
CA THR A 116 -10.32 -4.98 8.60
C THR A 116 -9.34 -5.72 9.49
N ALA A 117 -9.52 -7.03 9.56
CA ALA A 117 -8.56 -7.96 10.15
C ALA A 117 -8.03 -8.97 9.11
N VAL A 118 -8.19 -8.66 7.82
CA VAL A 118 -7.74 -9.56 6.74
C VAL A 118 -6.22 -9.75 6.75
N ILE A 119 -5.48 -8.75 7.17
CA ILE A 119 -4.07 -8.83 7.57
C ILE A 119 -3.84 -7.99 8.82
N ASP A 120 -2.72 -8.24 9.50
CA ASP A 120 -2.20 -7.36 10.55
C ASP A 120 -1.02 -6.58 9.97
N ALA A 121 -1.21 -5.28 9.76
CA ALA A 121 -0.19 -4.45 9.12
C ALA A 121 1.09 -4.36 9.95
N ASN A 122 0.99 -4.33 11.29
CA ASN A 122 2.17 -4.32 12.16
C ASN A 122 3.00 -5.59 11.98
N GLU A 123 2.35 -6.75 11.94
CA GLU A 123 3.02 -8.03 11.77
C GLU A 123 3.66 -8.16 10.38
N GLU A 124 2.94 -7.74 9.32
CA GLU A 124 3.48 -7.76 7.96
C GLU A 124 4.66 -6.81 7.79
N MET A 125 4.59 -5.63 8.38
CA MET A 125 5.71 -4.69 8.39
C MET A 125 6.93 -5.26 9.11
N TRP A 126 6.72 -5.88 10.28
CA TRP A 126 7.80 -6.50 11.03
C TRP A 126 8.47 -7.63 10.26
N ARG A 127 7.69 -8.52 9.64
CA ARG A 127 8.21 -9.59 8.78
C ARG A 127 9.03 -9.03 7.63
N PHE A 128 8.54 -7.97 7.01
CA PHE A 128 9.22 -7.31 5.90
C PHE A 128 10.52 -6.67 6.34
N PHE A 129 10.48 -5.79 7.32
CA PHE A 129 11.67 -5.06 7.76
C PHE A 129 12.73 -5.98 8.39
N SER A 130 12.33 -7.06 9.03
CA SER A 130 13.27 -8.01 9.63
C SER A 130 14.14 -8.74 8.61
N ARG A 131 13.71 -8.83 7.34
CA ARG A 131 14.50 -9.41 6.25
C ARG A 131 15.53 -8.46 5.64
N HIS A 132 15.47 -7.18 5.99
CA HIS A 132 16.28 -6.15 5.36
C HIS A 132 17.17 -5.48 6.39
N LYS A 133 18.49 -5.51 6.13
CA LYS A 133 19.51 -4.86 6.96
C LYS A 133 20.26 -3.83 6.13
N LEU A 134 20.67 -2.75 6.78
CA LEU A 134 21.57 -1.80 6.15
C LEU A 134 22.93 -2.48 5.90
N ALA A 135 23.46 -2.33 4.69
CA ALA A 135 24.83 -2.71 4.42
C ALA A 135 25.75 -1.82 5.24
N ARG A 136 26.75 -2.45 5.89
CA ARG A 136 27.78 -1.74 6.65
C ARG A 136 28.95 -1.39 5.74
#